data_6483d16afd9fd7f587d3b75e85230732
#
_entry.id   6483d16afd9fd7f587d3b75e85230732
#
_cell.length_a   1.000
_cell.length_b   1.000
_cell.length_c   1.000
_cell.angle_alpha   90.00
_cell.angle_beta   90.00
_cell.angle_gamma   90.00
#
_symmetry.space_group_name_H-M   'P 1'
#
loop_
_entity.id
_entity.type
_entity.pdbx_description
1 polymer ?
#
loop_
_entity_poly.entity_id
_entity_poly.type
_entity_poly.pdbx_seq_one_letter_code
_entity_poly.pdbx_strand_id
1 'polypeptide(L)'
;MGEVVRPALSDREGAAVFLGTPAGHNHFFDLLETARKQEEEGSDQWYHKIVKASESGLVKPDELKAAQTQMTPEQYEQEYECSFTAAIIGAYYGKLLADSEDNGRITRVPYDPAYPVHTAWDLGINDSTAIWFAQIFRGGAVNIIDYYENSGVGLDHYADVLNKKDYNYGDHLAPHDIEVRELGSGKSRLETAYTLGIKFRVIPKMKVADGINAARMLLPKCHFDRDKCTEGLEMLRQYRQEYDERKKTFRDQPRHDFTSHSADAFRYLAVGMENRTNYTKPPQQITMSEYNPFAL
;
A
#
# COMPACT_ATOMS: atom_id res chain seq x y z
N MET A 1 5.19 18.06 11.11
CA MET A 1 4.61 19.34 11.56
C MET A 1 4.83 19.61 13.03
N GLY A 2 4.52 18.69 13.92
CA GLY A 2 4.60 18.87 15.37
C GLY A 2 5.99 19.25 15.91
N GLU A 3 7.04 18.71 15.33
CA GLU A 3 8.41 18.89 15.83
C GLU A 3 9.08 20.21 15.41
N VAL A 4 8.66 20.82 14.30
CA VAL A 4 9.33 22.02 13.74
C VAL A 4 8.42 23.23 13.76
N VAL A 5 7.21 23.13 13.21
CA VAL A 5 6.32 24.28 13.02
C VAL A 5 5.70 24.72 14.35
N ARG A 6 5.17 23.76 15.14
CA ARG A 6 4.51 24.06 16.40
C ARG A 6 5.42 24.73 17.42
N PRO A 7 6.66 24.25 17.67
CA PRO A 7 7.59 24.96 18.56
C PRO A 7 7.92 26.40 18.10
N ALA A 8 8.08 26.59 16.78
CA ALA A 8 8.36 27.91 16.20
C ALA A 8 7.21 28.92 16.39
N LEU A 9 5.97 28.45 16.49
CA LEU A 9 4.77 29.27 16.68
C LEU A 9 4.50 29.55 18.17
N SER A 10 4.90 28.64 19.06
CA SER A 10 4.58 28.70 20.50
C SER A 10 5.21 29.91 21.19
N ASP A 11 6.36 30.37 20.74
CA ASP A 11 7.12 31.49 21.33
C ASP A 11 6.41 32.85 21.19
N ARG A 12 5.57 33.02 20.17
CA ARG A 12 4.95 34.32 19.83
C ARG A 12 3.45 34.25 19.59
N GLU A 13 2.79 33.22 20.04
CA GLU A 13 1.37 32.98 19.76
C GLU A 13 1.05 33.06 18.27
N GLY A 14 1.98 32.54 17.45
CA GLY A 14 1.88 32.62 15.99
C GLY A 14 0.84 31.66 15.42
N ALA A 15 0.38 31.93 14.19
CA ALA A 15 -0.51 31.06 13.44
C ALA A 15 0.17 30.51 12.18
N ALA A 16 -0.23 29.32 11.76
CA ALA A 16 0.16 28.74 10.47
C ALA A 16 -1.05 28.62 9.56
N VAL A 17 -0.88 28.97 8.30
CA VAL A 17 -1.90 28.80 7.26
C VAL A 17 -1.37 27.83 6.20
N PHE A 18 -2.11 26.76 5.94
CA PHE A 18 -1.81 25.79 4.90
C PHE A 18 -2.82 25.96 3.77
N LEU A 19 -2.31 26.23 2.57
CA LEU A 19 -3.13 26.41 1.37
C LEU A 19 -2.65 25.43 0.30
N GLY A 20 -3.56 24.83 -0.41
CA GLY A 20 -3.23 23.92 -1.50
C GLY A 20 -4.45 23.28 -2.12
N THR A 21 -4.22 22.61 -3.24
CA THR A 21 -5.18 21.71 -3.90
C THR A 21 -5.00 20.30 -3.34
N PRO A 22 -6.07 19.52 -3.13
CA PRO A 22 -5.97 18.12 -2.72
C PRO A 22 -5.11 17.30 -3.67
N ALA A 23 -4.35 16.37 -3.12
CA ALA A 23 -3.55 15.42 -3.89
C ALA A 23 -3.56 14.04 -3.22
N GLY A 24 -4.75 13.44 -3.11
CA GLY A 24 -4.98 12.21 -2.35
C GLY A 24 -4.93 12.44 -0.83
N HIS A 25 -5.02 11.36 -0.07
CA HIS A 25 -4.93 11.37 1.39
C HIS A 25 -3.47 11.47 1.84
N ASN A 26 -2.87 12.60 1.65
CA ASN A 26 -1.51 12.91 2.05
C ASN A 26 -1.48 13.70 3.38
N HIS A 27 -0.31 14.15 3.78
CA HIS A 27 -0.13 14.95 4.99
C HIS A 27 -1.01 16.22 5.05
N PHE A 28 -1.41 16.79 3.91
CA PHE A 28 -2.35 17.90 3.85
C PHE A 28 -3.78 17.45 4.19
N PHE A 29 -4.15 16.24 3.80
CA PHE A 29 -5.39 15.60 4.22
C PHE A 29 -5.41 15.33 5.72
N ASP A 30 -4.31 14.82 6.30
CA ASP A 30 -4.21 14.56 7.75
C ASP A 30 -4.40 15.85 8.56
N LEU A 31 -3.88 16.98 8.05
CA LEU A 31 -4.10 18.28 8.65
C LEU A 31 -5.57 18.71 8.60
N LEU A 32 -6.25 18.44 7.49
CA LEU A 32 -7.68 18.72 7.35
C LEU A 32 -8.51 17.89 8.33
N GLU A 33 -8.23 16.57 8.43
CA GLU A 33 -8.94 15.70 9.37
C GLU A 33 -8.67 16.10 10.83
N THR A 34 -7.43 16.50 11.13
CA THR A 34 -7.09 17.05 12.47
C THR A 34 -7.91 18.32 12.75
N ALA A 35 -7.99 19.24 11.78
CA ALA A 35 -8.75 20.48 11.93
C ALA A 35 -10.25 20.20 12.13
N ARG A 36 -10.83 19.32 11.34
CA ARG A 36 -12.24 18.89 11.50
C ARG A 36 -12.54 18.36 12.88
N LYS A 37 -11.73 17.41 13.33
CA LYS A 37 -11.88 16.80 14.64
C LYS A 37 -11.76 17.83 15.78
N GLN A 38 -10.79 18.74 15.68
CA GLN A 38 -10.59 19.77 16.69
C GLN A 38 -11.75 20.78 16.73
N GLU A 39 -12.30 21.16 15.58
CA GLU A 39 -13.49 22.01 15.50
C GLU A 39 -14.73 21.32 16.06
N GLU A 40 -14.93 20.02 15.78
CA GLU A 40 -16.01 19.21 16.35
C GLU A 40 -15.90 19.11 17.89
N GLU A 41 -14.68 19.06 18.44
CA GLU A 41 -14.40 19.07 19.85
C GLU A 41 -14.52 20.48 20.50
N GLY A 42 -14.85 21.50 19.69
CA GLY A 42 -15.05 22.88 20.16
C GLY A 42 -13.77 23.70 20.34
N SER A 43 -12.66 23.29 19.71
CA SER A 43 -11.40 24.05 19.75
C SER A 43 -11.47 25.27 18.84
N ASP A 44 -11.07 26.43 19.35
CA ASP A 44 -10.92 27.68 18.58
C ASP A 44 -9.51 27.86 17.95
N GLN A 45 -8.62 26.90 18.20
CA GLN A 45 -7.24 26.92 17.67
C GLN A 45 -7.10 26.40 16.26
N TRP A 46 -8.09 25.69 15.76
CA TRP A 46 -8.09 25.13 14.43
C TRP A 46 -9.27 25.65 13.63
N TYR A 47 -9.00 25.92 12.35
CA TYR A 47 -10.02 26.32 11.38
C TYR A 47 -9.72 25.66 10.05
N HIS A 48 -10.73 25.12 9.39
CA HIS A 48 -10.61 24.62 8.04
C HIS A 48 -11.66 25.23 7.12
N LYS A 49 -11.33 25.34 5.85
CA LYS A 49 -12.29 25.73 4.80
C LYS A 49 -11.95 25.05 3.50
N ILE A 50 -12.92 24.35 2.93
CA ILE A 50 -12.86 23.83 1.57
C ILE A 50 -13.67 24.79 0.70
N VAL A 51 -13.03 25.27 -0.37
CA VAL A 51 -13.65 26.23 -1.31
C VAL A 51 -13.68 25.58 -2.69
N LYS A 52 -14.79 24.92 -3.01
CA LYS A 52 -15.00 24.34 -4.33
C LYS A 52 -15.28 25.43 -5.35
N ALA A 53 -14.73 25.32 -6.55
CA ALA A 53 -14.93 26.31 -7.60
C ALA A 53 -16.40 26.40 -8.03
N SER A 54 -17.13 25.28 -8.09
CA SER A 54 -18.57 25.20 -8.41
C SER A 54 -19.46 25.96 -7.42
N GLU A 55 -19.07 26.03 -6.15
CA GLU A 55 -19.85 26.62 -5.05
C GLU A 55 -19.38 28.05 -4.71
N SER A 56 -18.13 28.39 -5.05
CA SER A 56 -17.50 29.65 -4.63
C SER A 56 -18.05 30.91 -5.32
N GLY A 57 -18.58 30.77 -6.53
CA GLY A 57 -18.95 31.88 -7.40
C GLY A 57 -17.78 32.71 -7.93
N LEU A 58 -16.53 32.31 -7.61
CA LEU A 58 -15.32 33.01 -8.06
C LEU A 58 -14.95 32.69 -9.51
N VAL A 59 -15.27 31.47 -9.95
CA VAL A 59 -15.04 30.99 -11.33
C VAL A 59 -16.35 31.03 -12.10
N LYS A 60 -16.33 31.66 -13.30
CA LYS A 60 -17.53 31.76 -14.14
C LYS A 60 -17.98 30.37 -14.63
N PRO A 61 -19.30 30.13 -14.77
CA PRO A 61 -19.83 28.85 -15.24
C PRO A 61 -19.29 28.39 -16.60
N ASP A 62 -19.02 29.32 -17.52
CA ASP A 62 -18.46 29.01 -18.84
C ASP A 62 -17.02 28.53 -18.74
N GLU A 63 -16.24 29.07 -17.79
CA GLU A 63 -14.88 28.62 -17.51
C GLU A 63 -14.86 27.23 -16.88
N LEU A 64 -15.78 26.95 -15.95
CA LEU A 64 -15.94 25.62 -15.39
C LEU A 64 -16.28 24.58 -16.45
N LYS A 65 -17.18 24.91 -17.40
CA LYS A 65 -17.49 24.05 -18.53
C LYS A 65 -16.30 23.83 -19.47
N ALA A 66 -15.53 24.89 -19.74
CA ALA A 66 -14.31 24.79 -20.54
C ALA A 66 -13.29 23.87 -19.85
N ALA A 67 -13.07 24.03 -18.55
CA ALA A 67 -12.19 23.16 -17.77
C ALA A 67 -12.63 21.69 -17.82
N GLN A 68 -13.93 21.41 -17.67
CA GLN A 68 -14.48 20.04 -17.77
C GLN A 68 -14.25 19.39 -19.14
N THR A 69 -14.17 20.17 -20.22
CA THR A 69 -13.88 19.63 -21.56
C THR A 69 -12.39 19.42 -21.83
N GLN A 70 -11.53 20.11 -21.09
CA GLN A 70 -10.07 20.07 -21.27
C GLN A 70 -9.35 19.14 -20.31
N MET A 71 -10.01 18.74 -19.22
CA MET A 71 -9.49 17.87 -18.17
C MET A 71 -10.21 16.54 -18.12
N THR A 72 -9.56 15.52 -17.52
CA THR A 72 -10.31 14.31 -17.15
C THR A 72 -11.26 14.60 -16.00
N PRO A 73 -12.34 13.83 -15.81
CA PRO A 73 -13.23 14.00 -14.67
C PRO A 73 -12.48 14.02 -13.32
N GLU A 74 -11.48 13.16 -13.17
CA GLU A 74 -10.69 13.06 -11.94
C GLU A 74 -9.84 14.32 -11.72
N GLN A 75 -9.26 14.89 -12.79
CA GLN A 75 -8.53 16.19 -12.71
C GLN A 75 -9.47 17.30 -12.28
N TYR A 76 -10.64 17.37 -12.88
CA TYR A 76 -11.62 18.39 -12.55
C TYR A 76 -12.09 18.27 -11.09
N GLU A 77 -12.42 17.08 -10.65
CA GLU A 77 -12.81 16.79 -9.26
C GLU A 77 -11.69 17.19 -8.27
N GLN A 78 -10.43 16.92 -8.59
CA GLN A 78 -9.30 17.27 -7.76
C GLN A 78 -9.09 18.80 -7.71
N GLU A 79 -8.97 19.44 -8.87
CA GLU A 79 -8.51 20.85 -8.97
C GLU A 79 -9.65 21.84 -8.71
N TYR A 80 -10.87 21.53 -9.11
CA TYR A 80 -12.01 22.45 -9.02
C TYR A 80 -12.99 22.10 -7.92
N GLU A 81 -13.16 20.81 -7.60
CA GLU A 81 -14.10 20.35 -6.57
C GLU A 81 -13.42 19.94 -5.25
N CYS A 82 -12.11 20.17 -5.15
CA CYS A 82 -11.31 19.91 -3.95
C CYS A 82 -11.42 18.46 -3.44
N SER A 83 -11.54 17.49 -4.35
CA SER A 83 -11.65 16.09 -3.99
C SER A 83 -10.31 15.51 -3.57
N PHE A 84 -10.24 14.98 -2.35
CA PHE A 84 -9.09 14.19 -1.88
C PHE A 84 -9.16 12.73 -2.35
N THR A 85 -10.34 12.26 -2.79
CA THR A 85 -10.57 10.89 -3.23
C THR A 85 -10.54 10.73 -4.74
N ALA A 86 -10.47 11.84 -5.51
CA ALA A 86 -10.31 11.77 -6.95
C ALA A 86 -9.08 10.93 -7.30
N ALA A 87 -9.23 9.99 -8.23
CA ALA A 87 -8.15 9.11 -8.62
C ALA A 87 -6.96 9.94 -9.12
N ILE A 88 -5.80 9.74 -8.53
CA ILE A 88 -4.57 10.43 -8.97
C ILE A 88 -4.29 9.99 -10.41
N ILE A 89 -4.09 10.97 -11.29
CA ILE A 89 -3.83 10.72 -12.70
C ILE A 89 -2.59 9.84 -12.85
N GLY A 90 -2.76 8.78 -13.64
CA GLY A 90 -1.70 7.79 -13.82
C GLY A 90 -1.55 6.80 -12.66
N ALA A 91 -2.42 6.86 -11.64
CA ALA A 91 -2.41 5.89 -10.55
C ALA A 91 -2.68 4.47 -11.06
N TYR A 92 -1.88 3.51 -10.59
CA TYR A 92 -2.01 2.12 -11.01
C TYR A 92 -3.21 1.41 -10.38
N TYR A 93 -3.57 1.77 -9.13
CA TYR A 93 -4.54 1.07 -8.30
C TYR A 93 -5.69 1.94 -7.80
N GLY A 94 -5.65 3.26 -8.04
CA GLY A 94 -6.59 4.22 -7.47
C GLY A 94 -8.07 3.84 -7.69
N LYS A 95 -8.46 3.50 -8.94
CA LYS A 95 -9.83 3.06 -9.25
C LYS A 95 -10.21 1.75 -8.55
N LEU A 96 -9.31 0.77 -8.53
CA LEU A 96 -9.57 -0.54 -7.88
C LEU A 96 -9.74 -0.40 -6.35
N LEU A 97 -9.04 0.54 -5.73
CA LEU A 97 -9.19 0.83 -4.32
C LEU A 97 -10.45 1.63 -4.02
N ALA A 98 -10.85 2.56 -4.89
CA ALA A 98 -12.14 3.23 -4.80
C ALA A 98 -13.28 2.21 -4.91
N ASP A 99 -13.25 1.32 -5.91
CA ASP A 99 -14.20 0.21 -6.05
C ASP A 99 -14.19 -0.73 -4.82
N SER A 100 -13.04 -0.88 -4.15
CA SER A 100 -12.95 -1.68 -2.92
C SER A 100 -13.63 -0.99 -1.74
N GLU A 101 -13.55 0.33 -1.65
CA GLU A 101 -14.21 1.14 -0.63
C GLU A 101 -15.73 1.15 -0.84
N ASP A 102 -16.17 1.43 -2.05
CA ASP A 102 -17.60 1.46 -2.42
C ASP A 102 -18.29 0.11 -2.20
N ASN A 103 -17.57 -1.00 -2.41
CA ASN A 103 -18.06 -2.36 -2.17
C ASN A 103 -17.87 -2.84 -0.71
N GLY A 104 -17.45 -1.98 0.22
CA GLY A 104 -17.28 -2.31 1.63
C GLY A 104 -16.15 -3.30 1.92
N ARG A 105 -15.17 -3.44 1.02
CA ARG A 105 -14.02 -4.33 1.20
C ARG A 105 -12.87 -3.68 1.99
N ILE A 106 -12.91 -2.36 2.22
CA ILE A 106 -12.07 -1.66 3.18
C ILE A 106 -12.90 -1.46 4.44
N THR A 107 -12.73 -2.37 5.40
CA THR A 107 -13.57 -2.49 6.58
C THR A 107 -12.76 -3.04 7.74
N ARG A 108 -13.39 -3.40 8.84
CA ARG A 108 -12.73 -4.12 9.93
C ARG A 108 -12.50 -5.58 9.53
N VAL A 109 -11.24 -6.00 9.48
CA VAL A 109 -10.82 -7.36 9.10
C VAL A 109 -10.00 -7.98 10.22
N PRO A 110 -10.64 -8.72 11.15
CA PRO A 110 -9.92 -9.31 12.27
C PRO A 110 -9.01 -10.47 11.83
N TYR A 111 -7.92 -10.67 12.59
CA TYR A 111 -7.09 -11.86 12.47
C TYR A 111 -7.89 -13.11 12.83
N ASP A 112 -7.79 -14.15 11.99
CA ASP A 112 -8.38 -15.48 12.23
C ASP A 112 -7.24 -16.48 12.50
N PRO A 113 -7.11 -17.01 13.74
CA PRO A 113 -6.04 -17.94 14.09
C PRO A 113 -6.10 -19.30 13.35
N ALA A 114 -7.21 -19.62 12.69
CA ALA A 114 -7.35 -20.83 11.88
C ALA A 114 -6.57 -20.78 10.55
N TYR A 115 -6.15 -19.57 10.12
CA TYR A 115 -5.41 -19.38 8.88
C TYR A 115 -4.04 -18.76 9.15
N PRO A 116 -2.97 -19.24 8.51
CA PRO A 116 -1.64 -18.63 8.67
C PRO A 116 -1.60 -17.24 8.07
N VAL A 117 -0.81 -16.37 8.68
CA VAL A 117 -0.52 -15.03 8.18
C VAL A 117 0.72 -15.09 7.29
N HIS A 118 0.56 -14.76 6.03
CA HIS A 118 1.66 -14.59 5.09
C HIS A 118 2.08 -13.14 5.08
N THR A 119 3.38 -12.89 5.01
CA THR A 119 3.90 -11.53 4.89
C THR A 119 4.60 -11.32 3.57
N ALA A 120 4.52 -10.12 3.03
CA ALA A 120 5.28 -9.74 1.84
C ALA A 120 6.05 -8.45 2.10
N TRP A 121 7.30 -8.45 1.73
CA TRP A 121 8.28 -7.46 2.13
C TRP A 121 8.89 -6.74 0.94
N ASP A 122 9.06 -5.45 1.07
CA ASP A 122 10.06 -4.69 0.33
C ASP A 122 11.14 -4.22 1.30
N LEU A 123 12.40 -4.55 1.05
CA LEU A 123 13.49 -4.41 2.02
C LEU A 123 14.44 -3.27 1.63
N GLY A 124 14.23 -2.10 2.18
CA GLY A 124 15.16 -0.96 2.10
C GLY A 124 16.19 -0.96 3.25
N ILE A 125 17.44 -0.52 2.99
CA ILE A 125 18.46 -0.32 4.04
C ILE A 125 18.50 1.15 4.46
N ASN A 126 18.61 2.06 3.48
CA ASN A 126 18.61 3.51 3.67
C ASN A 126 17.24 4.11 3.33
N ASP A 127 16.29 3.27 2.99
CA ASP A 127 14.92 3.53 2.60
C ASP A 127 13.97 2.78 3.52
N SER A 128 12.66 2.97 3.32
CA SER A 128 11.66 2.26 4.11
C SER A 128 11.64 0.77 3.78
N THR A 129 11.45 -0.05 4.80
CA THR A 129 11.02 -1.45 4.65
C THR A 129 9.53 -1.53 4.89
N ALA A 130 8.78 -2.01 3.91
CA ALA A 130 7.34 -2.16 3.97
C ALA A 130 6.94 -3.64 4.08
N ILE A 131 5.94 -3.94 4.91
CA ILE A 131 5.46 -5.31 5.17
C ILE A 131 3.93 -5.33 5.12
N TRP A 132 3.37 -6.13 4.22
CA TRP A 132 1.96 -6.46 4.20
C TRP A 132 1.71 -7.80 4.88
N PHE A 133 0.62 -7.90 5.66
CA PHE A 133 0.20 -9.11 6.37
C PHE A 133 -1.12 -9.61 5.81
N ALA A 134 -1.15 -10.82 5.28
CA ALA A 134 -2.28 -11.37 4.55
C ALA A 134 -2.67 -12.77 5.02
N GLN A 135 -3.97 -13.04 5.12
CA GLN A 135 -4.53 -14.37 5.30
C GLN A 135 -5.27 -14.79 4.03
N ILE A 136 -5.03 -16.01 3.58
CA ILE A 136 -5.58 -16.56 2.33
C ILE A 136 -6.61 -17.59 2.65
N PHE A 137 -7.84 -17.38 2.19
CA PHE A 137 -8.97 -18.27 2.45
C PHE A 137 -9.21 -19.25 1.30
N ARG A 138 -9.85 -20.36 1.63
CA ARG A 138 -10.33 -21.31 0.61
C ARG A 138 -11.32 -20.56 -0.32
N GLY A 139 -11.12 -20.68 -1.63
CA GLY A 139 -11.92 -19.94 -2.62
C GLY A 139 -11.24 -18.66 -3.14
N GLY A 140 -10.05 -18.31 -2.62
CA GLY A 140 -9.21 -17.25 -3.20
C GLY A 140 -9.45 -15.85 -2.66
N ALA A 141 -10.33 -15.68 -1.66
CA ALA A 141 -10.45 -14.43 -0.92
C ALA A 141 -9.20 -14.19 -0.07
N VAL A 142 -8.79 -12.93 0.06
CA VAL A 142 -7.60 -12.51 0.79
C VAL A 142 -7.95 -11.42 1.78
N ASN A 143 -7.65 -11.65 3.03
CA ASN A 143 -7.75 -10.63 4.06
C ASN A 143 -6.38 -10.02 4.31
N ILE A 144 -6.26 -8.74 4.04
CA ILE A 144 -5.08 -7.94 4.41
C ILE A 144 -5.37 -7.37 5.79
N ILE A 145 -4.74 -7.96 6.80
CA ILE A 145 -5.09 -7.74 8.21
C ILE A 145 -4.23 -6.70 8.89
N ASP A 146 -3.08 -6.35 8.28
CA ASP A 146 -2.13 -5.43 8.88
C ASP A 146 -1.14 -4.90 7.83
N TYR A 147 -0.52 -3.77 8.14
CA TYR A 147 0.58 -3.16 7.42
C TYR A 147 1.61 -2.62 8.42
N TYR A 148 2.87 -2.65 8.05
CA TYR A 148 3.94 -2.06 8.84
C TYR A 148 5.02 -1.49 7.93
N GLU A 149 5.46 -0.28 8.20
CA GLU A 149 6.57 0.37 7.51
C GLU A 149 7.49 1.06 8.53
N ASN A 150 8.79 0.99 8.29
CA ASN A 150 9.78 1.74 9.04
C ASN A 150 11.06 1.91 8.22
N SER A 151 11.89 2.88 8.59
CA SER A 151 13.17 3.17 7.94
C SER A 151 14.30 3.31 8.96
N GLY A 152 15.55 3.11 8.51
CA GLY A 152 16.73 3.33 9.33
C GLY A 152 16.95 2.31 10.45
N VAL A 153 16.30 1.14 10.38
CA VAL A 153 16.42 0.05 11.38
C VAL A 153 16.85 -1.26 10.72
N GLY A 154 17.44 -2.16 11.50
CA GLY A 154 17.92 -3.46 11.03
C GLY A 154 16.83 -4.53 11.00
N LEU A 155 17.18 -5.72 10.46
CA LEU A 155 16.27 -6.88 10.41
C LEU A 155 15.86 -7.41 11.79
N ASP A 156 16.68 -7.20 12.81
CA ASP A 156 16.39 -7.50 14.21
C ASP A 156 15.15 -6.78 14.72
N HIS A 157 15.00 -5.49 14.38
CA HIS A 157 13.81 -4.71 14.69
C HIS A 157 12.54 -5.35 14.09
N TYR A 158 12.60 -5.76 12.82
CA TYR A 158 11.42 -6.37 12.17
C TYR A 158 11.12 -7.77 12.71
N ALA A 159 12.14 -8.53 13.13
CA ALA A 159 11.93 -9.79 13.84
C ALA A 159 11.18 -9.56 15.17
N ASP A 160 11.54 -8.52 15.91
CA ASP A 160 10.82 -8.12 17.13
C ASP A 160 9.37 -7.68 16.83
N VAL A 161 9.13 -6.95 15.74
CA VAL A 161 7.78 -6.58 15.29
C VAL A 161 6.93 -7.81 15.01
N LEU A 162 7.47 -8.80 14.28
CA LEU A 162 6.77 -10.06 14.02
C LEU A 162 6.43 -10.80 15.34
N ASN A 163 7.38 -10.90 16.23
CA ASN A 163 7.19 -11.57 17.52
C ASN A 163 6.12 -10.88 18.38
N LYS A 164 6.09 -9.54 18.41
CA LYS A 164 5.11 -8.75 19.18
C LYS A 164 3.69 -8.86 18.62
N LYS A 165 3.52 -9.08 17.32
CA LYS A 165 2.20 -9.23 16.70
C LYS A 165 1.54 -10.57 17.02
N ASP A 166 2.31 -11.58 17.43
CA ASP A 166 1.85 -12.90 17.89
C ASP A 166 0.89 -13.60 16.91
N TYR A 167 1.17 -13.46 15.59
CA TYR A 167 0.43 -14.14 14.55
C TYR A 167 0.98 -15.55 14.30
N ASN A 168 0.11 -16.48 13.91
CA ASN A 168 0.56 -17.75 13.35
C ASN A 168 1.06 -17.55 11.93
N TYR A 169 2.38 -17.47 11.74
CA TYR A 169 2.97 -17.12 10.45
C TYR A 169 3.06 -18.32 9.49
N GLY A 170 2.77 -18.02 8.22
CA GLY A 170 3.02 -18.89 7.07
C GLY A 170 4.32 -18.49 6.34
N ASP A 171 4.21 -18.23 5.02
CA ASP A 171 5.36 -17.78 4.24
C ASP A 171 5.67 -16.30 4.48
N HIS A 172 6.95 -15.97 4.55
CA HIS A 172 7.47 -14.61 4.43
C HIS A 172 8.02 -14.44 3.01
N LEU A 173 7.42 -13.56 2.20
CA LEU A 173 7.78 -13.33 0.81
C LEU A 173 8.74 -12.14 0.71
N ALA A 174 9.88 -12.34 0.06
CA ALA A 174 10.87 -11.27 -0.12
C ALA A 174 11.33 -11.18 -1.58
N PRO A 175 11.82 -10.00 -2.02
CA PRO A 175 12.36 -9.81 -3.34
C PRO A 175 13.66 -10.63 -3.54
N HIS A 176 14.01 -10.89 -4.80
CA HIS A 176 15.20 -11.67 -5.17
C HIS A 176 16.52 -11.04 -4.74
N ASP A 177 16.60 -9.73 -4.55
CA ASP A 177 17.80 -9.00 -4.14
C ASP A 177 18.18 -9.22 -2.68
N ILE A 178 17.31 -9.86 -1.88
CA ILE A 178 17.64 -10.29 -0.51
C ILE A 178 18.80 -11.28 -0.48
N GLU A 179 19.09 -11.97 -1.59
CA GLU A 179 20.17 -12.95 -1.74
C GLU A 179 21.53 -12.27 -1.97
N VAL A 180 21.55 -10.97 -2.28
CA VAL A 180 22.81 -10.23 -2.53
C VAL A 180 23.59 -10.09 -1.23
N ARG A 181 24.89 -10.43 -1.31
CA ARG A 181 25.79 -10.31 -0.16
C ARG A 181 26.23 -8.88 0.07
N GLU A 182 26.19 -8.47 1.31
CA GLU A 182 26.67 -7.14 1.72
C GLU A 182 28.19 -7.11 1.83
N LEU A 183 28.80 -6.05 1.29
CA LEU A 183 30.27 -5.90 1.28
C LEU A 183 30.88 -5.85 2.69
N GLY A 184 30.17 -5.33 3.67
CA GLY A 184 30.69 -5.17 5.04
C GLY A 184 30.69 -6.45 5.86
N SER A 185 29.62 -7.24 5.77
CA SER A 185 29.41 -8.47 6.57
C SER A 185 29.78 -9.75 5.82
N GLY A 186 29.82 -9.71 4.48
CA GLY A 186 29.96 -10.88 3.61
C GLY A 186 28.73 -11.81 3.62
N LYS A 187 27.70 -11.48 4.41
CA LYS A 187 26.45 -12.24 4.51
C LYS A 187 25.36 -11.58 3.63
N SER A 188 24.43 -12.39 3.14
CA SER A 188 23.22 -11.87 2.53
C SER A 188 22.19 -11.49 3.61
N ARG A 189 21.25 -10.62 3.25
CA ARG A 189 20.10 -10.32 4.13
C ARG A 189 19.26 -11.58 4.39
N LEU A 190 19.19 -12.50 3.43
CA LEU A 190 18.55 -13.79 3.58
C LEU A 190 19.19 -14.63 4.69
N GLU A 191 20.53 -14.70 4.71
CA GLU A 191 21.29 -15.41 5.76
C GLU A 191 21.09 -14.74 7.13
N THR A 192 21.10 -13.40 7.17
CA THR A 192 20.85 -12.63 8.41
C THR A 192 19.43 -12.87 8.94
N ALA A 193 18.43 -12.79 8.09
CA ALA A 193 17.04 -13.05 8.45
C ALA A 193 16.84 -14.47 9.00
N TYR A 194 17.48 -15.46 8.38
CA TYR A 194 17.44 -16.83 8.84
C TYR A 194 17.96 -16.99 10.27
N THR A 195 19.06 -16.29 10.64
CA THR A 195 19.60 -16.31 12.00
C THR A 195 18.67 -15.65 13.03
N LEU A 196 17.78 -14.75 12.57
CA LEU A 196 16.74 -14.09 13.37
C LEU A 196 15.40 -14.87 13.41
N GLY A 197 15.36 -16.06 12.80
CA GLY A 197 14.18 -16.91 12.76
C GLY A 197 13.20 -16.62 11.62
N ILE A 198 13.50 -15.66 10.74
CA ILE A 198 12.66 -15.32 9.59
C ILE A 198 13.10 -16.16 8.39
N LYS A 199 12.23 -17.03 7.91
CA LYS A 199 12.49 -17.89 6.74
C LYS A 199 11.81 -17.32 5.52
N PHE A 200 12.53 -16.56 4.71
CA PHE A 200 11.99 -15.98 3.50
C PHE A 200 11.85 -17.00 2.37
N ARG A 201 10.73 -16.90 1.67
CA ARG A 201 10.54 -17.46 0.34
C ARG A 201 10.81 -16.35 -0.69
N VAL A 202 11.88 -16.52 -1.43
CA VAL A 202 12.34 -15.52 -2.41
C VAL A 202 11.44 -15.55 -3.64
N ILE A 203 10.95 -14.38 -4.03
CA ILE A 203 10.17 -14.18 -5.26
C ILE A 203 11.12 -13.96 -6.42
N PRO A 204 11.02 -14.72 -7.52
CA PRO A 204 11.89 -14.56 -8.66
C PRO A 204 11.84 -13.13 -9.24
N LYS A 205 12.92 -12.71 -9.85
CA LYS A 205 12.99 -11.43 -10.56
C LYS A 205 11.92 -11.37 -11.65
N MET A 206 11.13 -10.29 -11.66
CA MET A 206 10.07 -10.06 -12.63
C MET A 206 10.15 -8.63 -13.18
N LYS A 207 9.49 -8.38 -14.29
CA LYS A 207 9.26 -7.01 -14.77
C LYS A 207 8.28 -6.30 -13.85
N VAL A 208 8.51 -5.03 -13.59
CA VAL A 208 7.63 -4.20 -12.74
C VAL A 208 6.19 -4.22 -13.25
N ALA A 209 5.99 -4.14 -14.58
CA ALA A 209 4.67 -4.20 -15.21
C ALA A 209 3.92 -5.50 -14.92
N ASP A 210 4.62 -6.65 -14.90
CA ASP A 210 4.00 -7.94 -14.59
C ASP A 210 3.54 -7.99 -13.13
N GLY A 211 4.36 -7.49 -12.21
CA GLY A 211 3.99 -7.37 -10.81
C GLY A 211 2.82 -6.40 -10.56
N ILE A 212 2.76 -5.27 -11.29
CA ILE A 212 1.62 -4.35 -11.24
C ILE A 212 0.34 -5.04 -11.72
N ASN A 213 0.41 -5.82 -12.80
CA ASN A 213 -0.74 -6.56 -13.30
C ASN A 213 -1.19 -7.65 -12.32
N ALA A 214 -0.26 -8.39 -11.70
CA ALA A 214 -0.58 -9.34 -10.65
C ALA A 214 -1.31 -8.67 -9.48
N ALA A 215 -0.83 -7.51 -9.03
CA ALA A 215 -1.48 -6.73 -7.99
C ALA A 215 -2.89 -6.27 -8.40
N ARG A 216 -3.09 -5.83 -9.65
CA ARG A 216 -4.42 -5.48 -10.18
C ARG A 216 -5.39 -6.66 -10.17
N MET A 217 -4.90 -7.86 -10.45
CA MET A 217 -5.71 -9.09 -10.42
C MET A 217 -6.02 -9.56 -8.99
N LEU A 218 -5.16 -9.22 -8.03
CA LEU A 218 -5.34 -9.56 -6.63
C LEU A 218 -6.29 -8.62 -5.91
N LEU A 219 -6.19 -7.31 -6.12
CA LEU A 219 -6.95 -6.26 -5.42
C LEU A 219 -8.47 -6.52 -5.35
N PRO A 220 -9.15 -6.97 -6.43
CA PRO A 220 -10.59 -7.28 -6.36
C PRO A 220 -10.96 -8.42 -5.39
N LYS A 221 -9.99 -9.24 -4.97
CA LYS A 221 -10.17 -10.37 -4.06
C LYS A 221 -9.79 -10.02 -2.61
N CYS A 222 -9.24 -8.82 -2.40
CA CYS A 222 -8.75 -8.37 -1.11
C CYS A 222 -9.85 -7.70 -0.28
N HIS A 223 -9.86 -8.00 1.01
CA HIS A 223 -10.49 -7.20 2.05
C HIS A 223 -9.37 -6.62 2.93
N PHE A 224 -9.43 -5.33 3.18
CA PHE A 224 -8.38 -4.63 3.94
C PHE A 224 -8.92 -4.20 5.30
N ASP A 225 -8.14 -4.44 6.36
CA ASP A 225 -8.43 -3.84 7.65
C ASP A 225 -8.21 -2.31 7.55
N ARG A 226 -9.30 -1.56 7.77
CA ARG A 226 -9.31 -0.11 7.59
C ARG A 226 -8.28 0.58 8.48
N ASP A 227 -8.24 0.19 9.75
CA ASP A 227 -7.44 0.89 10.76
C ASP A 227 -5.96 0.55 10.66
N LYS A 228 -5.65 -0.73 10.49
CA LYS A 228 -4.27 -1.24 10.46
C LYS A 228 -3.57 -1.07 9.11
N CYS A 229 -4.34 -0.96 8.02
CA CYS A 229 -3.80 -0.83 6.66
C CYS A 229 -3.87 0.60 6.12
N THR A 230 -4.32 1.59 6.90
CA THR A 230 -4.53 2.97 6.46
C THR A 230 -3.32 3.52 5.71
N GLU A 231 -2.14 3.46 6.29
CA GLU A 231 -0.91 3.98 5.71
C GLU A 231 -0.56 3.27 4.38
N GLY A 232 -0.56 1.95 4.37
CA GLY A 232 -0.28 1.18 3.15
C GLY A 232 -1.31 1.40 2.05
N LEU A 233 -2.59 1.54 2.39
CA LEU A 233 -3.66 1.85 1.43
C LEU A 233 -3.44 3.22 0.78
N GLU A 234 -3.02 4.22 1.57
CA GLU A 234 -2.70 5.55 1.04
C GLU A 234 -1.53 5.50 0.05
N MET A 235 -0.48 4.74 0.37
CA MET A 235 0.64 4.54 -0.54
C MET A 235 0.18 3.87 -1.85
N LEU A 236 -0.66 2.83 -1.77
CA LEU A 236 -1.19 2.16 -2.96
C LEU A 236 -2.09 3.08 -3.80
N ARG A 237 -2.90 3.95 -3.18
CA ARG A 237 -3.73 4.94 -3.90
C ARG A 237 -2.88 5.93 -4.69
N GLN A 238 -1.75 6.33 -4.14
CA GLN A 238 -0.86 7.34 -4.70
C GLN A 238 0.18 6.77 -5.67
N TYR A 239 0.39 5.45 -5.69
CA TYR A 239 1.35 4.80 -6.59
C TYR A 239 0.96 4.97 -8.05
N ARG A 240 1.78 5.72 -8.80
CA ARG A 240 1.44 6.24 -10.13
C ARG A 240 2.59 6.15 -11.11
N GLN A 241 2.26 6.31 -12.40
CA GLN A 241 3.23 6.48 -13.47
C GLN A 241 4.03 7.77 -13.30
N GLU A 242 5.27 7.74 -13.75
CA GLU A 242 6.07 8.95 -13.87
C GLU A 242 5.57 9.79 -15.05
N TYR A 243 5.28 11.08 -14.81
CA TYR A 243 4.91 12.02 -15.88
C TYR A 243 6.14 12.71 -16.43
N ASP A 244 6.32 12.67 -17.76
CA ASP A 244 7.39 13.38 -18.46
C ASP A 244 6.89 14.76 -18.92
N GLU A 245 7.26 15.80 -18.17
CA GLU A 245 6.88 17.19 -18.42
C GLU A 245 7.29 17.68 -19.82
N ARG A 246 8.40 17.18 -20.36
CA ARG A 246 8.91 17.60 -21.68
C ARG A 246 8.11 17.00 -22.83
N LYS A 247 7.72 15.74 -22.68
CA LYS A 247 6.95 15.00 -23.67
C LYS A 247 5.45 15.11 -23.48
N LYS A 248 5.01 15.67 -22.34
CA LYS A 248 3.60 15.75 -21.91
C LYS A 248 2.90 14.38 -21.97
N THR A 249 3.58 13.33 -21.54
CA THR A 249 3.07 11.94 -21.55
C THR A 249 3.55 11.18 -20.32
N PHE A 250 2.80 10.15 -19.93
CA PHE A 250 3.22 9.23 -18.88
C PHE A 250 4.27 8.26 -19.41
N ARG A 251 5.26 7.94 -18.59
CA ARG A 251 6.24 6.88 -18.85
C ARG A 251 5.65 5.52 -18.48
N ASP A 252 6.11 4.45 -19.12
CA ASP A 252 5.72 3.07 -18.78
C ASP A 252 6.34 2.57 -17.46
N GLN A 253 6.87 3.47 -16.66
CA GLN A 253 7.50 3.15 -15.38
C GLN A 253 6.81 3.90 -14.26
N PRO A 254 6.69 3.28 -13.08
CA PRO A 254 6.20 3.98 -11.90
C PRO A 254 7.20 5.07 -11.49
N ARG A 255 6.67 6.13 -10.95
CA ARG A 255 7.47 7.13 -10.27
C ARG A 255 8.07 6.48 -9.02
N HIS A 256 9.38 6.61 -8.87
CA HIS A 256 10.07 6.16 -7.66
C HIS A 256 10.00 7.27 -6.61
N ASP A 257 9.14 7.08 -5.63
CA ASP A 257 8.96 7.96 -4.47
C ASP A 257 8.55 7.15 -3.23
N PHE A 258 8.13 7.82 -2.18
CA PHE A 258 7.72 7.20 -0.90
C PHE A 258 6.62 6.13 -1.04
N THR A 259 5.85 6.10 -2.14
CA THR A 259 4.79 5.11 -2.37
C THR A 259 5.32 3.78 -2.88
N SER A 260 6.57 3.75 -3.35
CA SER A 260 7.15 2.59 -4.04
C SER A 260 7.27 1.37 -3.12
N HIS A 261 7.69 1.55 -1.87
CA HIS A 261 7.95 0.44 -0.95
C HIS A 261 6.70 -0.37 -0.64
N SER A 262 5.62 0.30 -0.29
CA SER A 262 4.32 -0.35 -0.05
C SER A 262 3.81 -1.07 -1.29
N ALA A 263 3.90 -0.41 -2.48
CA ALA A 263 3.44 -0.97 -3.74
C ALA A 263 4.30 -2.18 -4.17
N ASP A 264 5.61 -2.13 -3.97
CA ASP A 264 6.53 -3.20 -4.30
C ASP A 264 6.30 -4.42 -3.40
N ALA A 265 6.15 -4.22 -2.09
CA ALA A 265 5.77 -5.27 -1.17
C ALA A 265 4.42 -5.92 -1.56
N PHE A 266 3.41 -5.12 -1.95
CA PHE A 266 2.13 -5.64 -2.40
C PHE A 266 2.22 -6.43 -3.72
N ARG A 267 3.10 -6.01 -4.65
CA ARG A 267 3.39 -6.77 -5.88
C ARG A 267 4.01 -8.14 -5.56
N TYR A 268 4.94 -8.20 -4.59
CA TYR A 268 5.52 -9.47 -4.14
C TYR A 268 4.48 -10.38 -3.48
N LEU A 269 3.52 -9.81 -2.73
CA LEU A 269 2.37 -10.57 -2.24
C LEU A 269 1.58 -11.19 -3.38
N ALA A 270 1.20 -10.38 -4.36
CA ALA A 270 0.37 -10.81 -5.49
C ALA A 270 1.04 -11.96 -6.28
N VAL A 271 2.29 -11.79 -6.67
CA VAL A 271 3.04 -12.80 -7.42
C VAL A 271 3.31 -14.05 -6.58
N GLY A 272 3.62 -13.87 -5.30
CA GLY A 272 3.83 -15.00 -4.38
C GLY A 272 2.57 -15.85 -4.21
N MET A 273 1.40 -15.26 -4.32
CA MET A 273 0.12 -15.97 -4.26
C MET A 273 -0.23 -16.70 -5.56
N GLU A 274 0.00 -16.10 -6.74
CA GLU A 274 -0.22 -16.76 -8.03
C GLU A 274 0.60 -18.04 -8.15
N ASN A 275 1.85 -18.01 -7.71
CA ASN A 275 2.72 -19.17 -7.69
C ASN A 275 2.22 -20.30 -6.77
N ARG A 276 1.44 -19.99 -5.72
CA ARG A 276 0.82 -21.00 -4.87
C ARG A 276 -0.31 -21.77 -5.56
N THR A 277 -1.16 -21.07 -6.31
CA THR A 277 -2.26 -21.71 -7.05
C THR A 277 -1.74 -22.65 -8.14
N ASN A 278 -0.58 -22.37 -8.70
CA ASN A 278 0.09 -23.21 -9.69
C ASN A 278 0.85 -24.41 -9.06
N TYR A 279 1.12 -24.40 -7.73
CA TYR A 279 1.82 -25.46 -7.01
C TYR A 279 0.89 -26.45 -6.28
N THR A 280 -0.40 -26.29 -6.31
CA THR A 280 -1.30 -27.40 -5.98
C THR A 280 -1.19 -28.43 -7.09
N LYS A 281 -0.17 -29.29 -7.02
CA LYS A 281 -0.17 -30.54 -7.77
C LYS A 281 -1.54 -31.19 -7.57
N PRO A 282 -2.22 -31.62 -8.64
CA PRO A 282 -3.36 -32.49 -8.46
C PRO A 282 -2.89 -33.63 -7.56
N PRO A 283 -3.73 -34.11 -6.63
CA PRO A 283 -3.36 -35.25 -5.81
C PRO A 283 -2.85 -36.32 -6.78
N GLN A 284 -1.60 -36.76 -6.59
CA GLN A 284 -1.10 -37.92 -7.34
C GLN A 284 -2.15 -39.00 -7.09
N GLN A 285 -2.86 -39.38 -8.12
CA GLN A 285 -3.61 -40.62 -8.07
C GLN A 285 -2.55 -41.66 -7.75
N ILE A 286 -2.59 -42.15 -6.51
CA ILE A 286 -1.88 -43.38 -6.14
C ILE A 286 -2.59 -44.44 -6.97
N THR A 287 -2.06 -44.72 -8.16
CA THR A 287 -2.37 -45.99 -8.83
C THR A 287 -1.93 -47.03 -7.86
N MET A 288 -2.88 -47.62 -7.15
CA MET A 288 -2.66 -48.89 -6.45
C MET A 288 -2.14 -49.82 -7.56
N SER A 289 -0.84 -50.07 -7.56
CA SER A 289 -0.31 -51.23 -8.27
C SER A 289 -1.09 -52.42 -7.74
N GLU A 290 -1.64 -53.20 -8.64
CA GLU A 290 -2.32 -54.43 -8.29
C GLU A 290 -1.33 -55.31 -7.45
N TYR A 291 -1.35 -55.10 -6.15
CA TYR A 291 -0.72 -56.06 -5.24
C TYR A 291 -1.64 -57.27 -5.22
N ASN A 292 -1.26 -58.29 -5.99
CA ASN A 292 -1.92 -59.58 -5.95
C ASN A 292 -1.23 -60.45 -4.86
N PRO A 293 -1.80 -60.58 -3.66
CA PRO A 293 -1.20 -61.37 -2.58
C PRO A 293 -1.22 -62.87 -2.82
N PHE A 294 -1.78 -63.33 -3.97
CA PHE A 294 -1.91 -64.75 -4.32
C PHE A 294 -1.19 -65.11 -5.61
N ALA A 295 -0.30 -64.28 -6.13
CA ALA A 295 0.58 -64.68 -7.23
C ALA A 295 1.72 -65.53 -6.62
N LEU A 296 1.55 -66.86 -6.65
CA LEU A 296 2.60 -67.85 -6.44
C LEU A 296 3.42 -67.99 -7.74
#